data_4346c9612281887e68e4aa6342d5933a
#
_entry.id   4346c9612281887e68e4aa6342d5933a
#
_cell.length_a   1.000
_cell.length_b   1.000
_cell.length_c   1.000
_cell.angle_alpha   90.00
_cell.angle_beta   90.00
_cell.angle_gamma   90.00
#
_symmetry.space_group_name_H-M   'P 1'
#
loop_
_entity.id
_entity.type
_entity.pdbx_description
1 polymer ?
#
loop_
_entity_poly.entity_id
_entity_poly.type
_entity_poly.pdbx_seq_one_letter_code
_entity_poly.pdbx_strand_id
1 'polypeptide(L)'
;MSEPASISSGIAARYASAVFDLAKEGKAIAKLETNVDDLAAALESSADLRDLISSPVYSRDVQGGAVNAISKKMKLQPIMANTLSLMATKRRLFVLPQLVAQLRALIAEDKGEVTAEVTSATAMTKAQSDKLAKTLKANVGKDVIIKATVDESLIGGLVVKVGS
;
A
#
# COMPACT_ATOMS: atom_id res chain seq x y z
N MET A 1 -5.05 -10.70 22.74
CA MET A 1 -5.01 -9.23 22.80
C MET A 1 -4.81 -8.69 21.39
N SER A 2 -5.88 -8.64 20.58
CA SER A 2 -5.83 -8.32 19.15
C SER A 2 -6.56 -7.01 18.80
N GLU A 3 -6.92 -6.18 19.77
CA GLU A 3 -7.73 -4.98 19.56
C GLU A 3 -7.02 -3.76 18.89
N PRO A 4 -5.74 -3.47 19.13
CA PRO A 4 -5.12 -2.29 18.53
C PRO A 4 -5.02 -2.37 17.00
N ALA A 5 -4.77 -3.57 16.46
CA ALA A 5 -4.62 -3.78 15.02
C ALA A 5 -5.95 -3.61 14.26
N SER A 6 -7.07 -4.05 14.84
CA SER A 6 -8.39 -3.92 14.20
C SER A 6 -8.89 -2.48 14.17
N ILE A 7 -8.64 -1.70 15.22
CA ILE A 7 -9.00 -0.27 15.30
C ILE A 7 -8.19 0.53 14.28
N SER A 8 -6.88 0.30 14.23
CA SER A 8 -5.98 0.96 13.28
C SER A 8 -6.36 0.66 11.84
N SER A 9 -6.69 -0.59 11.54
CA SER A 9 -7.17 -1.02 10.22
C SER A 9 -8.51 -0.37 9.85
N GLY A 10 -9.46 -0.27 10.79
CA GLY A 10 -10.74 0.39 10.57
C GLY A 10 -10.60 1.90 10.33
N ILE A 11 -9.70 2.56 11.04
CA ILE A 11 -9.39 3.98 10.82
C ILE A 11 -8.75 4.17 9.44
N ALA A 12 -7.75 3.35 9.11
CA ALA A 12 -7.06 3.40 7.83
C ALA A 12 -8.01 3.17 6.66
N ALA A 13 -8.93 2.20 6.76
CA ALA A 13 -9.91 1.91 5.73
C ALA A 13 -10.83 3.10 5.42
N ARG A 14 -11.28 3.83 6.43
CA ARG A 14 -12.12 5.03 6.25
C ARG A 14 -11.38 6.14 5.52
N TYR A 15 -10.12 6.41 5.89
CA TYR A 15 -9.29 7.38 5.17
C TYR A 15 -8.99 6.92 3.75
N ALA A 16 -8.67 5.64 3.56
CA ALA A 16 -8.36 5.08 2.26
C ALA A 16 -9.55 5.18 1.29
N SER A 17 -10.76 4.79 1.73
CA SER A 17 -11.97 4.92 0.91
C SER A 17 -12.23 6.36 0.53
N ALA A 18 -12.16 7.30 1.49
CA ALA A 18 -12.39 8.71 1.20
C ALA A 18 -11.38 9.29 0.21
N VAL A 19 -10.09 8.99 0.38
CA VAL A 19 -9.03 9.43 -0.54
C VAL A 19 -9.21 8.83 -1.92
N PHE A 20 -9.54 7.54 -1.97
CA PHE A 20 -9.76 6.82 -3.23
C PHE A 20 -10.93 7.39 -4.00
N ASP A 21 -12.08 7.59 -3.35
CA ASP A 21 -13.29 8.13 -3.96
C ASP A 21 -13.04 9.54 -4.52
N LEU A 22 -12.42 10.42 -3.73
CA LEU A 22 -12.06 11.77 -4.18
C LEU A 22 -11.07 11.75 -5.37
N ALA A 23 -10.10 10.84 -5.35
CA ALA A 23 -9.15 10.71 -6.46
C ALA A 23 -9.82 10.15 -7.72
N LYS A 24 -10.82 9.26 -7.54
CA LYS A 24 -11.60 8.71 -8.64
C LYS A 24 -12.50 9.76 -9.28
N GLU A 25 -13.21 10.56 -8.48
CA GLU A 25 -13.99 11.71 -8.95
C GLU A 25 -13.12 12.72 -9.70
N GLY A 26 -11.93 13.01 -9.17
CA GLY A 26 -10.95 13.90 -9.79
C GLY A 26 -10.17 13.30 -10.97
N LYS A 27 -10.44 12.05 -11.37
CA LYS A 27 -9.70 11.31 -12.41
C LYS A 27 -8.18 11.29 -12.16
N ALA A 28 -7.78 11.21 -10.90
CA ALA A 28 -6.40 11.32 -10.44
C ALA A 28 -5.85 10.03 -9.82
N ILE A 29 -6.44 8.86 -10.14
CA ILE A 29 -6.04 7.55 -9.59
C ILE A 29 -4.57 7.23 -9.94
N ALA A 30 -4.12 7.49 -11.18
CA ALA A 30 -2.74 7.23 -11.57
C ALA A 30 -1.74 8.04 -10.73
N LYS A 31 -2.07 9.30 -10.43
CA LYS A 31 -1.25 10.15 -9.56
C LYS A 31 -1.32 9.72 -8.10
N LEU A 32 -2.49 9.26 -7.65
CA LEU A 32 -2.65 8.68 -6.32
C LEU A 32 -1.75 7.45 -6.15
N GLU A 33 -1.72 6.56 -7.13
CA GLU A 33 -0.85 5.38 -7.13
C GLU A 33 0.61 5.75 -6.96
N THR A 34 1.12 6.70 -7.78
CA THR A 34 2.49 7.20 -7.66
C THR A 34 2.75 7.74 -6.25
N ASN A 35 1.84 8.54 -5.70
CA ASN A 35 2.00 9.08 -4.34
C ASN A 35 2.00 8.00 -3.26
N VAL A 36 1.20 6.96 -3.42
CA VAL A 36 1.15 5.82 -2.50
C VAL A 36 2.46 5.02 -2.55
N ASP A 37 3.01 4.81 -3.74
CA ASP A 37 4.29 4.12 -3.91
C ASP A 37 5.46 4.93 -3.34
N ASP A 38 5.48 6.23 -3.58
CA ASP A 38 6.48 7.14 -3.00
C ASP A 38 6.44 7.15 -1.48
N LEU A 39 5.22 7.20 -0.89
CA LEU A 39 5.03 7.12 0.56
C LEU A 39 5.47 5.78 1.13
N ALA A 40 5.17 4.68 0.44
CA ALA A 40 5.61 3.35 0.87
C ALA A 40 7.14 3.26 0.88
N ALA A 41 7.79 3.71 -0.20
CA ALA A 41 9.25 3.74 -0.28
C ALA A 41 9.87 4.64 0.81
N ALA A 42 9.26 5.79 1.10
CA ALA A 42 9.71 6.66 2.18
C ALA A 42 9.57 6.01 3.55
N LEU A 43 8.47 5.29 3.82
CA LEU A 43 8.27 4.55 5.07
C LEU A 43 9.27 3.40 5.23
N GLU A 44 9.66 2.73 4.15
CA GLU A 44 10.66 1.67 4.17
C GLU A 44 12.07 2.21 4.40
N SER A 45 12.44 3.29 3.71
CA SER A 45 13.80 3.82 3.69
C SER A 45 14.13 4.76 4.86
N SER A 46 13.15 5.41 5.49
CA SER A 46 13.36 6.41 6.53
C SER A 46 12.89 5.93 7.90
N ALA A 47 13.86 5.64 8.79
CA ALA A 47 13.58 5.37 10.20
C ALA A 47 12.99 6.60 10.89
N ASP A 48 13.50 7.79 10.57
CA ASP A 48 13.01 9.06 11.16
C ASP A 48 11.54 9.32 10.84
N LEU A 49 11.09 8.95 9.62
CA LEU A 49 9.67 9.05 9.26
C LEU A 49 8.83 8.09 10.08
N ARG A 50 9.28 6.85 10.26
CA ARG A 50 8.56 5.88 11.10
C ARG A 50 8.48 6.33 12.54
N ASP A 51 9.55 6.90 13.08
CA ASP A 51 9.58 7.45 14.44
C ASP A 51 8.65 8.66 14.57
N LEU A 52 8.67 9.56 13.60
CA LEU A 52 7.80 10.74 13.57
C LEU A 52 6.31 10.39 13.66
N ILE A 53 5.88 9.37 12.90
CA ILE A 53 4.46 8.98 12.83
C ILE A 53 3.99 8.15 14.02
N SER A 54 4.90 7.41 14.67
CA SER A 54 4.59 6.49 15.76
C SER A 54 4.82 7.09 17.15
N SER A 55 5.72 8.03 17.28
CA SER A 55 6.13 8.58 18.58
C SER A 55 5.09 9.55 19.17
N PRO A 56 4.65 9.31 20.40
CA PRO A 56 3.75 10.22 21.10
C PRO A 56 4.44 11.50 21.61
N VAL A 57 5.76 11.58 21.55
CA VAL A 57 6.56 12.70 22.10
C VAL A 57 6.39 13.95 21.25
N TYR A 58 6.19 13.81 19.95
CA TYR A 58 6.03 14.95 19.05
C TYR A 58 4.65 15.60 19.21
N SER A 59 4.62 16.92 19.30
CA SER A 59 3.36 17.68 19.32
C SER A 59 2.64 17.58 17.95
N ARG A 60 1.33 17.91 17.95
CA ARG A 60 0.55 17.95 16.68
C ARG A 60 1.12 18.94 15.69
N ASP A 61 1.61 20.08 16.17
CA ASP A 61 2.15 21.13 15.32
C ASP A 61 3.47 20.69 14.68
N VAL A 62 4.33 20.01 15.43
CA VAL A 62 5.58 19.44 14.93
C VAL A 62 5.29 18.37 13.89
N GLN A 63 4.39 17.43 14.18
CA GLN A 63 3.99 16.39 13.23
C GLN A 63 3.36 17.00 11.98
N GLY A 64 2.46 17.98 12.14
CA GLY A 64 1.81 18.68 11.03
C GLY A 64 2.80 19.44 10.15
N GLY A 65 3.73 20.16 10.76
CA GLY A 65 4.79 20.89 10.06
C GLY A 65 5.69 19.94 9.24
N ALA A 66 6.13 18.84 9.86
CA ALA A 66 6.96 17.84 9.20
C ALA A 66 6.24 17.17 8.02
N VAL A 67 4.99 16.75 8.22
CA VAL A 67 4.16 16.13 7.17
C VAL A 67 3.91 17.09 6.01
N ASN A 68 3.65 18.37 6.28
CA ASN A 68 3.49 19.38 5.24
C ASN A 68 4.77 19.60 4.44
N ALA A 69 5.94 19.61 5.10
CA ALA A 69 7.23 19.72 4.43
C ALA A 69 7.50 18.50 3.54
N ILE A 70 7.23 17.29 4.05
CA ILE A 70 7.36 16.03 3.30
C ILE A 70 6.43 16.03 2.09
N SER A 71 5.16 16.39 2.27
CA SER A 71 4.16 16.45 1.20
C SER A 71 4.58 17.38 0.07
N LYS A 72 5.14 18.55 0.39
CA LYS A 72 5.69 19.49 -0.59
C LYS A 72 6.91 18.93 -1.32
N LYS A 73 7.86 18.34 -0.57
CA LYS A 73 9.09 17.77 -1.13
C LYS A 73 8.78 16.58 -2.07
N MET A 74 7.84 15.74 -1.71
CA MET A 74 7.39 14.60 -2.51
C MET A 74 6.39 14.99 -3.60
N LYS A 75 5.97 16.26 -3.67
CA LYS A 75 4.98 16.77 -4.64
C LYS A 75 3.67 15.94 -4.61
N LEU A 76 3.23 15.58 -3.41
CA LEU A 76 1.99 14.85 -3.25
C LEU A 76 0.81 15.66 -3.78
N GLN A 77 -0.16 14.97 -4.37
CA GLN A 77 -1.39 15.64 -4.80
C GLN A 77 -2.15 16.23 -3.59
N PRO A 78 -2.95 17.29 -3.78
CA PRO A 78 -3.62 17.99 -2.69
C PRO A 78 -4.48 17.09 -1.80
N ILE A 79 -5.15 16.10 -2.38
CA ILE A 79 -5.99 15.14 -1.65
C ILE A 79 -5.14 14.38 -0.62
N MET A 80 -3.98 13.86 -1.03
CA MET A 80 -3.08 13.12 -0.14
C MET A 80 -2.45 14.05 0.91
N ALA A 81 -1.96 15.23 0.51
CA ALA A 81 -1.36 16.19 1.42
C ALA A 81 -2.36 16.65 2.51
N ASN A 82 -3.60 16.95 2.12
CA ASN A 82 -4.66 17.33 3.07
C ASN A 82 -5.03 16.19 4.00
N THR A 83 -5.07 14.95 3.50
CA THR A 83 -5.34 13.77 4.33
C THR A 83 -4.27 13.58 5.38
N LEU A 84 -2.99 13.69 5.00
CA LEU A 84 -1.88 13.58 5.96
C LEU A 84 -1.92 14.69 7.01
N SER A 85 -2.22 15.92 6.62
CA SER A 85 -2.40 17.04 7.56
C SER A 85 -3.56 16.79 8.53
N LEU A 86 -4.68 16.27 8.04
CA LEU A 86 -5.82 15.91 8.87
C LEU A 86 -5.46 14.78 9.86
N MET A 87 -4.74 13.77 9.41
CA MET A 87 -4.26 12.68 10.26
C MET A 87 -3.33 13.19 11.37
N ALA A 88 -2.43 14.15 11.06
CA ALA A 88 -1.58 14.79 12.05
C ALA A 88 -2.41 15.53 13.11
N THR A 89 -3.37 16.35 12.68
CA THR A 89 -4.27 17.10 13.58
C THR A 89 -5.08 16.18 14.50
N LYS A 90 -5.48 15.01 14.00
CA LYS A 90 -6.25 14.01 14.76
C LYS A 90 -5.37 13.01 15.52
N ARG A 91 -4.05 13.17 15.53
CA ARG A 91 -3.08 12.21 16.11
C ARG A 91 -3.25 10.79 15.58
N ARG A 92 -3.44 10.65 14.27
CA ARG A 92 -3.67 9.36 13.59
C ARG A 92 -2.59 9.03 12.56
N LEU A 93 -1.45 9.72 12.58
CA LEU A 93 -0.34 9.45 11.65
C LEU A 93 0.23 8.04 11.80
N PHE A 94 0.11 7.44 12.97
CA PHE A 94 0.57 6.06 13.21
C PHE A 94 -0.15 5.01 12.34
N VAL A 95 -1.32 5.33 11.76
CA VAL A 95 -2.02 4.43 10.82
C VAL A 95 -1.59 4.64 9.36
N LEU A 96 -0.60 5.48 9.09
CA LEU A 96 -0.13 5.75 7.73
C LEU A 96 0.34 4.50 6.98
N PRO A 97 1.07 3.54 7.58
CA PRO A 97 1.43 2.30 6.90
C PRO A 97 0.21 1.48 6.45
N GLN A 98 -0.81 1.39 7.30
CA GLN A 98 -2.06 0.71 6.99
C GLN A 98 -2.86 1.45 5.92
N LEU A 99 -2.86 2.79 5.94
CA LEU A 99 -3.48 3.61 4.91
C LEU A 99 -2.87 3.33 3.53
N VAL A 100 -1.54 3.31 3.45
CA VAL A 100 -0.81 2.99 2.22
C VAL A 100 -1.16 1.60 1.70
N ALA A 101 -1.21 0.59 2.58
CA ALA A 101 -1.59 -0.77 2.21
C ALA A 101 -3.04 -0.86 1.69
N GLN A 102 -3.98 -0.19 2.36
CA GLN A 102 -5.39 -0.14 1.95
C GLN A 102 -5.59 0.58 0.61
N LEU A 103 -4.91 1.70 0.40
CA LEU A 103 -4.96 2.41 -0.88
C LEU A 103 -4.41 1.58 -2.02
N ARG A 104 -3.30 0.85 -1.82
CA ARG A 104 -2.78 -0.08 -2.82
C ARG A 104 -3.79 -1.15 -3.19
N ALA A 105 -4.48 -1.73 -2.19
CA ALA A 105 -5.51 -2.74 -2.42
C ALA A 105 -6.68 -2.17 -3.23
N LEU A 106 -7.20 -0.98 -2.88
CA LEU A 106 -8.30 -0.33 -3.59
C LEU A 106 -7.92 0.03 -5.04
N ILE A 107 -6.69 0.51 -5.27
CA ILE A 107 -6.20 0.83 -6.62
C ILE A 107 -6.08 -0.44 -7.46
N ALA A 108 -5.54 -1.52 -6.91
CA ALA A 108 -5.42 -2.81 -7.59
C ALA A 108 -6.80 -3.39 -7.93
N GLU A 109 -7.76 -3.29 -7.02
CA GLU A 109 -9.14 -3.73 -7.25
C GLU A 109 -9.82 -2.91 -8.35
N ASP A 110 -9.66 -1.59 -8.37
CA ASP A 110 -10.23 -0.70 -9.39
C ASP A 110 -9.63 -0.96 -10.79
N LYS A 111 -8.33 -1.27 -10.84
CA LYS A 111 -7.67 -1.71 -12.08
C LYS A 111 -8.06 -3.12 -12.52
N GLY A 112 -8.77 -3.86 -11.70
CA GLY A 112 -9.09 -5.26 -11.94
C GLY A 112 -7.87 -6.17 -11.82
N GLU A 113 -6.85 -5.78 -11.08
CA GLU A 113 -5.66 -6.58 -10.80
C GLU A 113 -5.93 -7.53 -9.64
N VAL A 114 -5.43 -8.75 -9.75
CA VAL A 114 -5.51 -9.77 -8.69
C VAL A 114 -4.10 -10.18 -8.30
N THR A 115 -3.83 -10.26 -7.01
CA THR A 115 -2.53 -10.75 -6.54
C THR A 115 -2.54 -12.27 -6.47
N ALA A 116 -1.58 -12.91 -7.12
CA ALA A 116 -1.30 -14.34 -6.97
C ALA A 116 -0.02 -14.54 -6.13
N GLU A 117 -0.16 -15.20 -5.00
CA GLU A 117 0.98 -15.68 -4.22
C GLU A 117 1.44 -17.00 -4.82
N VAL A 118 2.67 -17.05 -5.30
CA VAL A 118 3.28 -18.23 -5.91
C VAL A 118 4.43 -18.69 -5.04
N THR A 119 4.29 -19.88 -4.47
CA THR A 119 5.37 -20.53 -3.72
C THR A 119 5.99 -21.60 -4.59
N SER A 120 7.29 -21.55 -4.78
CA SER A 120 8.07 -22.51 -5.59
C SER A 120 9.27 -23.05 -4.82
N ALA A 121 9.69 -24.27 -5.16
CA ALA A 121 10.88 -24.89 -4.55
C ALA A 121 12.20 -24.17 -4.92
N THR A 122 12.21 -23.51 -6.09
CA THR A 122 13.36 -22.75 -6.57
C THR A 122 12.91 -21.39 -7.10
N ALA A 123 13.82 -20.42 -7.11
CA ALA A 123 13.52 -19.09 -7.63
C ALA A 123 13.10 -19.17 -9.11
N MET A 124 11.93 -18.58 -9.41
CA MET A 124 11.44 -18.50 -10.80
C MET A 124 12.23 -17.46 -11.60
N THR A 125 12.53 -17.78 -12.84
CA THR A 125 13.07 -16.82 -13.79
C THR A 125 12.00 -15.83 -14.20
N LYS A 126 12.40 -14.63 -14.65
CA LYS A 126 11.47 -13.60 -15.15
C LYS A 126 10.56 -14.14 -16.25
N ALA A 127 11.13 -14.94 -17.18
CA ALA A 127 10.36 -15.55 -18.27
C ALA A 127 9.28 -16.55 -17.76
N GLN A 128 9.59 -17.31 -16.72
CA GLN A 128 8.63 -18.22 -16.09
C GLN A 128 7.52 -17.46 -15.36
N SER A 129 7.88 -16.38 -14.64
CA SER A 129 6.92 -15.51 -13.98
C SER A 129 5.98 -14.84 -14.98
N ASP A 130 6.50 -14.29 -16.08
CA ASP A 130 5.70 -13.66 -17.14
C ASP A 130 4.74 -14.65 -17.82
N LYS A 131 5.21 -15.87 -18.09
CA LYS A 131 4.38 -16.93 -18.66
C LYS A 131 3.26 -17.36 -17.70
N LEU A 132 3.57 -17.49 -16.43
CA LEU A 132 2.59 -17.82 -15.39
C LEU A 132 1.55 -16.69 -15.24
N ALA A 133 1.98 -15.43 -15.25
CA ALA A 133 1.08 -14.27 -15.20
C ALA A 133 0.10 -14.27 -16.38
N LYS A 134 0.58 -14.55 -17.59
CA LYS A 134 -0.27 -14.66 -18.80
C LYS A 134 -1.29 -15.79 -18.68
N THR A 135 -0.88 -16.95 -18.18
CA THR A 135 -1.76 -18.11 -18.01
C THR A 135 -2.82 -17.82 -16.94
N LEU A 136 -2.42 -17.22 -15.82
CA LEU A 136 -3.35 -16.83 -14.75
C LEU A 136 -4.32 -15.74 -15.22
N LYS A 137 -3.85 -14.77 -16.00
CA LYS A 137 -4.70 -13.73 -16.60
C LYS A 137 -5.77 -14.34 -17.52
N ALA A 138 -5.40 -15.35 -18.33
CA ALA A 138 -6.35 -16.04 -19.19
C ALA A 138 -7.42 -16.79 -18.39
N ASN A 139 -7.07 -17.37 -17.25
CA ASN A 139 -8.00 -18.13 -16.41
C ASN A 139 -8.88 -17.24 -15.50
N VAL A 140 -8.32 -16.16 -14.98
CA VAL A 140 -9.00 -15.26 -14.02
C VAL A 140 -9.70 -14.10 -14.71
N GLY A 141 -9.31 -13.75 -15.93
CA GLY A 141 -9.87 -12.64 -16.71
C GLY A 141 -9.44 -11.24 -16.22
N LYS A 142 -8.48 -11.18 -15.30
CA LYS A 142 -7.93 -9.93 -14.72
C LYS A 142 -6.40 -9.95 -14.79
N ASP A 143 -5.79 -8.78 -14.73
CA ASP A 143 -4.34 -8.69 -14.63
C ASP A 143 -3.87 -9.27 -13.29
N VAL A 144 -2.86 -10.15 -13.35
CA VAL A 144 -2.36 -10.87 -12.18
C VAL A 144 -0.97 -10.38 -11.83
N ILE A 145 -0.83 -9.88 -10.60
CA ILE A 145 0.47 -9.53 -10.02
C ILE A 145 0.99 -10.75 -9.26
N ILE A 146 2.16 -11.25 -9.64
CA ILE A 146 2.77 -12.40 -9.00
C ILE A 146 3.68 -11.95 -7.86
N LYS A 147 3.39 -12.44 -6.65
CA LYS A 147 4.31 -12.41 -5.51
C LYS A 147 4.94 -13.78 -5.38
N ALA A 148 6.19 -13.90 -5.81
CA ALA A 148 6.94 -15.15 -5.74
C ALA A 148 7.62 -15.29 -4.38
N THR A 149 7.44 -16.43 -3.74
CA THR A 149 8.15 -16.83 -2.52
C THR A 149 8.85 -18.17 -2.80
N VAL A 150 10.08 -18.31 -2.32
CA VAL A 150 10.82 -19.56 -2.45
C VAL A 150 10.68 -20.33 -1.13
N ASP A 151 10.25 -21.58 -1.22
CA ASP A 151 10.17 -22.50 -0.09
C ASP A 151 10.87 -23.82 -0.48
N GLU A 152 12.06 -23.97 0.02
CA GLU A 152 12.92 -25.14 -0.25
C GLU A 152 12.37 -26.45 0.36
N SER A 153 11.38 -26.37 1.24
CA SER A 153 10.71 -27.55 1.80
C SER A 153 9.80 -28.27 0.78
N LEU A 154 9.46 -27.57 -0.32
CA LEU A 154 8.71 -28.17 -1.42
C LEU A 154 9.62 -29.11 -2.24
N ILE A 155 9.19 -30.33 -2.43
CA ILE A 155 9.94 -31.35 -3.20
C ILE A 155 9.91 -31.02 -4.71
N GLY A 156 9.02 -30.16 -5.15
CA GLY A 156 8.87 -29.70 -6.52
C GLY A 156 7.49 -29.11 -6.78
N GLY A 157 7.33 -28.47 -7.93
CA GLY A 157 6.08 -27.86 -8.34
C GLY A 157 5.88 -26.42 -7.84
N LEU A 158 4.69 -25.91 -8.08
CA LEU A 158 4.26 -24.55 -7.73
C LEU A 158 2.96 -24.61 -6.94
N VAL A 159 2.91 -23.87 -5.85
CA VAL A 159 1.65 -23.60 -5.14
C VAL A 159 1.22 -22.18 -5.49
N VAL A 160 0.07 -22.04 -6.12
CA VAL A 160 -0.49 -20.74 -6.52
C VAL A 160 -1.75 -20.49 -5.73
N LYS A 161 -1.76 -19.41 -4.95
CA LYS A 161 -2.96 -18.90 -4.28
C LYS A 161 -3.36 -17.61 -4.98
N VAL A 162 -4.54 -17.60 -5.58
CA VAL A 162 -5.15 -16.42 -6.18
C VAL A 162 -6.24 -15.94 -5.22
N GLY A 163 -6.07 -14.75 -4.68
CA GLY A 163 -7.02 -14.21 -3.73
C GLY A 163 -7.13 -12.69 -3.85
N SER A 164 -8.28 -12.20 -3.54
CA SER A 164 -8.55 -10.79 -3.28
C SER A 164 -8.36 -10.50 -1.79
#